data_4dcffe1b74ca9544ea8c2f211880ce13
#
_entry.id   4dcffe1b74ca9544ea8c2f211880ce13
#
_cell.length_a   1.000
_cell.length_b   1.000
_cell.length_c   1.000
_cell.angle_alpha   90.00
_cell.angle_beta   90.00
_cell.angle_gamma   90.00
#
_symmetry.space_group_name_H-M   'P 1'
#
loop_
_entity.id
_entity.type
_entity.pdbx_description
1 polymer ?
#
loop_
_entity_poly.entity_id
_entity_poly.type
_entity_poly.pdbx_seq_one_letter_code
_entity_poly.pdbx_strand_id
1 'polypeptide(L)'
;MIRIGLFSNDQTLPSLLSSALGKEFDVIQVSIKDENPRYPGKPRYEVILLDLDSLPDSLTFFQKMIASKIPVLILSSDGLRSTAIDLVRQGAYGYCRRPPSIRELKTMLVRAHEGSALRRELSDRQQSEETESRSPILGGSPQIQRVHELIRRVCNINASVLITGESGTGKELIASGIHNLGSRADQPFIAVSCGAIPENLIDTELFGYENDSFTGTTESSVGYLELAGEGTLFLDEIGELSPATQVKLLRVLQQREFSRQGSTEPIPLKARLIFATHQNLSDMVARGAFRQDLYYRMNVIRIDAPPLREHSDDIPQIAEHLLRKYSKSFRSPVIRIEDDAMSMLQAYSWPGNVRELENVIQQALIVANGESIHLEDLASNILEETLVHMDDDYHPGGSFERQLRDYKVKLATSALRESNGNKTLAARSLNISRAYLHRLLRIGEPDELINSEISAERESPEAGMA
;
A
#
# COMPACT_ATOMS: atom_id res chain seq x y z
N MET A 1 -8.39 16.40 30.53
CA MET A 1 -9.62 16.34 31.39
C MET A 1 -10.29 15.02 31.08
N ILE A 2 -10.37 14.10 32.06
CA ILE A 2 -10.90 12.74 31.90
C ILE A 2 -12.42 12.79 32.04
N ARG A 3 -13.14 12.32 31.00
CA ARG A 3 -14.61 12.29 31.02
C ARG A 3 -15.11 10.97 31.63
N ILE A 4 -15.89 11.09 32.68
CA ILE A 4 -16.44 9.97 33.46
C ILE A 4 -17.93 9.87 33.22
N GLY A 5 -18.41 8.74 32.71
CA GLY A 5 -19.83 8.42 32.62
C GLY A 5 -20.31 7.81 33.93
N LEU A 6 -21.05 8.58 34.74
CA LEU A 6 -21.64 8.09 36.00
C LEU A 6 -23.04 7.52 35.76
N PHE A 7 -23.19 6.25 36.02
CA PHE A 7 -24.47 5.53 35.97
C PHE A 7 -24.96 5.31 37.41
N SER A 8 -25.82 6.21 37.86
CA SER A 8 -26.42 6.19 39.17
C SER A 8 -27.78 6.86 39.15
N ASN A 9 -28.73 6.36 39.95
CA ASN A 9 -30.00 7.01 40.22
C ASN A 9 -29.94 8.03 41.36
N ASP A 10 -28.81 8.13 42.05
CA ASP A 10 -28.62 9.13 43.12
C ASP A 10 -28.32 10.50 42.50
N GLN A 11 -29.24 11.43 42.66
CA GLN A 11 -29.12 12.80 42.12
C GLN A 11 -28.06 13.66 42.81
N THR A 12 -27.60 13.26 44.01
CA THR A 12 -26.62 14.02 44.79
C THR A 12 -25.18 13.61 44.45
N LEU A 13 -24.97 12.38 44.04
CA LEU A 13 -23.66 11.79 43.77
C LEU A 13 -22.86 12.53 42.67
N PRO A 14 -23.45 12.99 41.55
CA PRO A 14 -22.72 13.70 40.51
C PRO A 14 -22.11 15.02 40.98
N SER A 15 -22.87 15.80 41.69
CA SER A 15 -22.40 17.10 42.24
C SER A 15 -21.31 16.93 43.29
N LEU A 16 -21.44 15.93 44.16
CA LEU A 16 -20.43 15.56 45.14
C LEU A 16 -19.12 15.11 44.49
N LEU A 17 -19.20 14.22 43.50
CA LEU A 17 -18.03 13.74 42.79
C LEU A 17 -17.36 14.85 41.96
N SER A 18 -18.12 15.69 41.25
CA SER A 18 -17.57 16.81 40.50
C SER A 18 -16.81 17.80 41.34
N SER A 19 -17.36 18.15 42.53
CA SER A 19 -16.68 19.05 43.47
C SER A 19 -15.44 18.42 44.12
N ALA A 20 -15.47 17.13 44.43
CA ALA A 20 -14.40 16.43 45.13
C ALA A 20 -13.25 15.99 44.19
N LEU A 21 -13.56 15.63 42.96
CA LEU A 21 -12.57 15.19 41.96
C LEU A 21 -11.79 16.36 41.32
N GLY A 22 -12.38 17.58 41.32
CA GLY A 22 -11.72 18.77 40.79
C GLY A 22 -11.70 18.87 39.27
N LYS A 23 -11.07 19.93 38.74
CA LYS A 23 -11.12 20.33 37.30
C LYS A 23 -10.47 19.36 36.32
N GLU A 24 -9.76 18.36 36.77
CA GLU A 24 -9.12 17.35 35.91
C GLU A 24 -10.11 16.28 35.42
N PHE A 25 -11.29 16.20 36.06
CA PHE A 25 -12.32 15.22 35.77
C PHE A 25 -13.63 15.90 35.40
N ASP A 26 -14.28 15.37 34.35
CA ASP A 26 -15.62 15.79 33.93
C ASP A 26 -16.60 14.65 34.20
N VAL A 27 -17.46 14.82 35.20
CA VAL A 27 -18.44 13.80 35.62
C VAL A 27 -19.77 14.07 34.96
N ILE A 28 -20.15 13.20 34.02
CA ILE A 28 -21.39 13.29 33.27
C ILE A 28 -22.35 12.22 33.80
N GLN A 29 -23.45 12.65 34.39
CA GLN A 29 -24.51 11.74 34.78
C GLN A 29 -25.23 11.21 33.54
N VAL A 30 -25.31 9.89 33.44
CA VAL A 30 -25.92 9.21 32.30
C VAL A 30 -27.22 8.57 32.69
N SER A 31 -28.28 8.86 31.95
CA SER A 31 -29.56 8.21 32.14
C SER A 31 -29.48 6.73 31.75
N ILE A 32 -30.07 5.85 32.55
CA ILE A 32 -30.15 4.40 32.31
C ILE A 32 -30.82 4.08 30.97
N LYS A 33 -31.61 5.01 30.42
CA LYS A 33 -32.25 4.89 29.10
C LYS A 33 -31.30 5.17 27.94
N ASP A 34 -30.13 5.73 28.16
CA ASP A 34 -29.11 5.99 27.13
C ASP A 34 -28.26 4.74 26.93
N GLU A 35 -28.73 3.83 26.09
CA GLU A 35 -28.15 2.49 25.90
C GLU A 35 -26.83 2.49 25.11
N ASN A 36 -26.40 3.60 24.50
CA ASN A 36 -25.24 3.61 23.61
C ASN A 36 -24.08 4.48 24.14
N PRO A 37 -23.03 3.88 24.75
CA PRO A 37 -21.88 4.62 25.25
C PRO A 37 -20.95 5.17 24.15
N ARG A 38 -21.23 4.88 22.88
CA ARG A 38 -20.42 5.33 21.72
C ARG A 38 -21.26 6.16 20.76
N TYR A 39 -20.76 7.36 20.44
CA TYR A 39 -21.09 8.07 19.20
C TYR A 39 -20.24 7.53 18.05
N PRO A 40 -20.66 7.64 16.77
CA PRO A 40 -19.83 7.20 15.64
C PRO A 40 -18.44 7.86 15.71
N GLY A 41 -17.41 7.05 15.98
CA GLY A 41 -16.00 7.43 15.91
C GLY A 41 -15.28 7.78 17.21
N LYS A 42 -15.95 8.17 18.33
CA LYS A 42 -15.28 8.43 19.62
C LYS A 42 -16.15 8.02 20.81
N PRO A 43 -15.55 7.45 21.89
CA PRO A 43 -16.30 7.15 23.09
C PRO A 43 -16.77 8.46 23.76
N ARG A 44 -18.03 8.47 24.21
CA ARG A 44 -18.62 9.60 24.94
C ARG A 44 -17.94 9.80 26.29
N TYR A 45 -17.46 8.71 26.89
CA TYR A 45 -16.77 8.65 28.18
C TYR A 45 -15.46 7.89 28.04
N GLU A 46 -14.48 8.21 28.85
CA GLU A 46 -13.18 7.54 28.89
C GLU A 46 -13.10 6.47 29.99
N VAL A 47 -13.91 6.66 31.07
CA VAL A 47 -14.11 5.71 32.16
C VAL A 47 -15.59 5.69 32.53
N ILE A 48 -16.12 4.53 32.87
CA ILE A 48 -17.47 4.36 33.38
C ILE A 48 -17.41 4.11 34.89
N LEU A 49 -18.22 4.83 35.64
CA LEU A 49 -18.44 4.63 37.08
C LEU A 49 -19.86 4.11 37.27
N LEU A 50 -19.99 2.88 37.73
CA LEU A 50 -21.26 2.15 37.86
C LEU A 50 -21.63 2.04 39.36
N ASP A 51 -22.71 2.66 39.78
CA ASP A 51 -23.23 2.62 41.16
C ASP A 51 -24.24 1.46 41.30
N LEU A 52 -23.77 0.35 41.87
CA LEU A 52 -24.61 -0.85 42.04
C LEU A 52 -25.78 -0.66 42.97
N ASP A 53 -25.63 0.19 44.00
CA ASP A 53 -26.65 0.35 45.06
C ASP A 53 -27.90 1.06 44.56
N SER A 54 -27.76 1.85 43.49
CA SER A 54 -28.86 2.64 42.94
C SER A 54 -29.53 2.04 41.72
N LEU A 55 -28.97 0.97 41.14
CA LEU A 55 -29.43 0.40 39.88
C LEU A 55 -30.25 -0.88 40.10
N PRO A 56 -31.48 -0.95 39.58
CA PRO A 56 -32.39 -2.10 39.81
C PRO A 56 -31.98 -3.37 39.09
N ASP A 57 -31.20 -3.29 37.98
CA ASP A 57 -30.74 -4.46 37.18
C ASP A 57 -29.27 -4.30 36.77
N SER A 58 -28.42 -4.22 37.82
CA SER A 58 -26.99 -3.89 37.69
C SER A 58 -26.18 -4.91 36.87
N LEU A 59 -26.58 -6.20 36.90
CA LEU A 59 -25.84 -7.26 36.20
C LEU A 59 -26.00 -7.19 34.67
N THR A 60 -27.22 -7.07 34.17
CA THR A 60 -27.51 -6.93 32.76
C THR A 60 -26.89 -5.66 32.17
N PHE A 61 -26.93 -4.58 32.95
CA PHE A 61 -26.35 -3.30 32.60
C PHE A 61 -24.81 -3.37 32.52
N PHE A 62 -24.21 -4.05 33.50
CA PHE A 62 -22.76 -4.26 33.52
C PHE A 62 -22.26 -5.04 32.29
N GLN A 63 -22.96 -6.12 31.88
CA GLN A 63 -22.59 -6.88 30.69
C GLN A 63 -22.59 -6.03 29.41
N LYS A 64 -23.59 -5.15 29.27
CA LYS A 64 -23.63 -4.18 28.15
C LYS A 64 -22.47 -3.20 28.20
N MET A 65 -22.07 -2.72 29.38
CA MET A 65 -20.97 -1.76 29.53
C MET A 65 -19.60 -2.38 29.24
N ILE A 66 -19.35 -3.61 29.67
CA ILE A 66 -18.10 -4.34 29.35
C ILE A 66 -17.94 -4.56 27.85
N ALA A 67 -19.02 -4.84 27.13
CA ALA A 67 -18.99 -5.00 25.67
C ALA A 67 -18.52 -3.73 24.94
N SER A 68 -18.61 -2.55 25.59
CA SER A 68 -18.14 -1.28 25.03
C SER A 68 -16.60 -1.11 25.01
N LYS A 69 -15.84 -2.00 25.69
CA LYS A 69 -14.39 -1.93 25.91
C LYS A 69 -13.91 -0.65 26.64
N ILE A 70 -14.82 0.07 27.31
CA ILE A 70 -14.50 1.19 28.18
C ILE A 70 -14.30 0.65 29.60
N PRO A 71 -13.25 1.06 30.35
CA PRO A 71 -13.03 0.56 31.69
C PRO A 71 -14.18 0.94 32.63
N VAL A 72 -14.73 -0.07 33.33
CA VAL A 72 -15.84 0.08 34.25
C VAL A 72 -15.33 -0.03 35.69
N LEU A 73 -15.50 1.03 36.48
CA LEU A 73 -15.28 1.03 37.92
C LEU A 73 -16.63 0.90 38.64
N ILE A 74 -16.66 0.12 39.70
CA ILE A 74 -17.86 -0.20 40.43
C ILE A 74 -17.86 0.57 41.75
N LEU A 75 -18.98 1.22 42.08
CA LEU A 75 -19.29 1.75 43.42
C LEU A 75 -20.31 0.84 44.07
N SER A 76 -20.08 0.43 45.32
CA SER A 76 -21.01 -0.41 46.07
C SER A 76 -20.82 -0.24 47.56
N SER A 77 -21.91 -0.38 48.32
CA SER A 77 -21.87 -0.47 49.77
C SER A 77 -21.35 -1.82 50.27
N ASP A 78 -21.05 -1.92 51.57
CA ASP A 78 -20.60 -3.18 52.19
C ASP A 78 -21.55 -4.36 51.98
N GLY A 79 -22.87 -4.08 51.85
CA GLY A 79 -23.89 -5.12 51.67
C GLY A 79 -23.83 -5.84 50.31
N LEU A 80 -23.20 -5.22 49.29
CA LEU A 80 -23.07 -5.78 47.94
C LEU A 80 -21.60 -6.07 47.55
N ARG A 81 -20.70 -6.15 48.54
CA ARG A 81 -19.26 -6.36 48.31
C ARG A 81 -18.96 -7.67 47.57
N SER A 82 -19.65 -8.76 47.87
CA SER A 82 -19.48 -10.05 47.19
C SER A 82 -19.84 -9.95 45.70
N THR A 83 -20.95 -9.28 45.40
CA THR A 83 -21.40 -9.03 44.02
C THR A 83 -20.39 -8.16 43.28
N ALA A 84 -19.87 -7.10 43.92
CA ALA A 84 -18.86 -6.23 43.32
C ALA A 84 -17.55 -6.99 42.99
N ILE A 85 -17.10 -7.89 43.87
CA ILE A 85 -15.92 -8.73 43.66
C ILE A 85 -16.15 -9.69 42.47
N ASP A 86 -17.33 -10.28 42.35
CA ASP A 86 -17.66 -11.16 41.24
C ASP A 86 -17.69 -10.41 39.92
N LEU A 87 -18.16 -9.16 39.88
CA LEU A 87 -18.14 -8.31 38.72
C LEU A 87 -16.70 -7.92 38.29
N VAL A 88 -15.80 -7.73 39.26
CA VAL A 88 -14.36 -7.52 38.97
C VAL A 88 -13.76 -8.75 38.35
N ARG A 89 -14.11 -9.96 38.81
CA ARG A 89 -13.69 -11.22 38.15
C ARG A 89 -14.24 -11.39 36.75
N GLN A 90 -15.41 -10.82 36.47
CA GLN A 90 -16.05 -10.81 35.14
C GLN A 90 -15.52 -9.71 34.22
N GLY A 91 -14.56 -8.88 34.64
CA GLY A 91 -13.88 -7.91 33.81
C GLY A 91 -14.08 -6.42 34.17
N ALA A 92 -14.73 -6.10 35.30
CA ALA A 92 -14.68 -4.73 35.79
C ALA A 92 -13.23 -4.33 36.11
N TYR A 93 -12.88 -3.08 35.87
CA TYR A 93 -11.54 -2.57 36.13
C TYR A 93 -11.20 -2.54 37.62
N GLY A 94 -12.17 -2.25 38.45
CA GLY A 94 -11.99 -2.20 39.89
C GLY A 94 -13.29 -1.88 40.65
N TYR A 95 -13.16 -1.90 41.96
CA TYR A 95 -14.25 -1.69 42.90
C TYR A 95 -13.86 -0.61 43.93
N CYS A 96 -14.75 0.32 44.17
CA CYS A 96 -14.66 1.31 45.26
C CYS A 96 -15.83 1.16 46.22
N ARG A 97 -15.55 1.29 47.50
CA ARG A 97 -16.59 1.31 48.55
C ARG A 97 -17.38 2.61 48.50
N ARG A 98 -18.67 2.55 48.76
CA ARG A 98 -19.51 3.75 48.92
C ARG A 98 -19.70 4.11 50.42
N PRO A 99 -19.47 5.39 50.84
CA PRO A 99 -18.96 6.51 50.06
C PRO A 99 -17.49 6.32 49.69
N PRO A 100 -17.09 6.72 48.46
CA PRO A 100 -15.73 6.46 47.99
C PRO A 100 -14.70 7.37 48.67
N SER A 101 -13.54 6.81 49.00
CA SER A 101 -12.35 7.61 49.28
C SER A 101 -11.93 8.37 48.02
N ILE A 102 -11.99 9.70 48.03
CA ILE A 102 -11.69 10.53 46.87
C ILE A 102 -10.28 10.31 46.35
N ARG A 103 -9.31 10.11 47.24
CA ARG A 103 -7.92 9.82 46.87
C ARG A 103 -7.79 8.49 46.12
N GLU A 104 -8.45 7.46 46.61
CA GLU A 104 -8.44 6.13 46.02
C GLU A 104 -9.17 6.12 44.68
N LEU A 105 -10.34 6.73 44.61
CA LEU A 105 -11.13 6.87 43.40
C LEU A 105 -10.35 7.62 42.28
N LYS A 106 -9.69 8.75 42.61
CA LYS A 106 -8.82 9.47 41.68
C LYS A 106 -7.73 8.58 41.10
N THR A 107 -7.04 7.86 41.99
CA THR A 107 -5.95 6.97 41.53
C THR A 107 -6.47 5.88 40.62
N MET A 108 -7.62 5.28 40.90
CA MET A 108 -8.23 4.26 40.07
C MET A 108 -8.72 4.80 38.72
N LEU A 109 -9.32 5.99 38.70
CA LEU A 109 -9.78 6.66 37.49
C LEU A 109 -8.62 6.97 36.52
N VAL A 110 -7.52 7.52 37.04
CA VAL A 110 -6.32 7.82 36.24
C VAL A 110 -5.73 6.54 35.67
N ARG A 111 -5.51 5.52 36.50
CA ARG A 111 -4.99 4.24 36.07
C ARG A 111 -5.89 3.53 35.03
N ALA A 112 -7.21 3.63 35.23
CA ALA A 112 -8.18 3.07 34.29
C ALA A 112 -8.09 3.76 32.92
N HIS A 113 -7.98 5.09 32.91
CA HIS A 113 -7.80 5.89 31.70
C HIS A 113 -6.48 5.57 30.99
N GLU A 114 -5.34 5.63 31.69
CA GLU A 114 -4.01 5.34 31.13
C GLU A 114 -3.91 3.91 30.61
N GLY A 115 -4.38 2.93 31.39
CA GLY A 115 -4.39 1.54 30.98
C GLY A 115 -5.30 1.27 29.76
N SER A 116 -6.38 2.02 29.58
CA SER A 116 -7.24 1.90 28.41
C SER A 116 -6.64 2.57 27.18
N ALA A 117 -5.94 3.70 27.36
CA ALA A 117 -5.20 4.36 26.29
C ALA A 117 -4.09 3.45 25.73
N LEU A 118 -3.27 2.88 26.61
CA LEU A 118 -2.19 1.95 26.24
C LEU A 118 -2.74 0.69 25.57
N ARG A 119 -3.84 0.11 26.05
CA ARG A 119 -4.49 -1.04 25.40
C ARG A 119 -5.04 -0.71 24.01
N ARG A 120 -5.54 0.52 23.80
CA ARG A 120 -5.97 0.97 22.46
C ARG A 120 -4.77 1.10 21.53
N GLU A 121 -3.69 1.74 21.97
CA GLU A 121 -2.46 1.85 21.17
C GLU A 121 -1.89 0.49 20.82
N LEU A 122 -1.84 -0.45 21.76
CA LEU A 122 -1.39 -1.83 21.50
C LEU A 122 -2.35 -2.59 20.56
N SER A 123 -3.66 -2.42 20.74
CA SER A 123 -4.66 -3.03 19.85
C SER A 123 -4.61 -2.44 18.45
N ASP A 124 -4.40 -1.12 18.32
CA ASP A 124 -4.26 -0.45 17.03
C ASP A 124 -2.95 -0.88 16.35
N ARG A 125 -1.86 -1.07 17.11
CA ARG A 125 -0.61 -1.65 16.59
C ARG A 125 -0.77 -3.10 16.17
N GLN A 126 -1.37 -3.95 16.99
CA GLN A 126 -1.63 -5.36 16.66
C GLN A 126 -2.57 -5.50 15.45
N GLN A 127 -3.62 -4.67 15.35
CA GLN A 127 -4.48 -4.64 14.18
C GLN A 127 -3.74 -4.12 12.94
N SER A 128 -2.79 -3.19 13.10
CA SER A 128 -1.92 -2.74 12.01
C SER A 128 -0.99 -3.86 11.56
N GLU A 129 -0.34 -4.56 12.47
CA GLU A 129 0.56 -5.69 12.17
C GLU A 129 -0.19 -6.89 11.55
N GLU A 130 -1.39 -7.23 12.03
CA GLU A 130 -2.24 -8.26 11.41
C GLU A 130 -2.75 -7.84 10.03
N THR A 131 -3.02 -6.55 9.84
CA THR A 131 -3.48 -6.00 8.57
C THR A 131 -2.32 -5.90 7.57
N GLU A 132 -1.12 -5.54 8.03
CA GLU A 132 0.10 -5.57 7.21
C GLU A 132 0.45 -7.01 6.80
N SER A 133 0.24 -7.99 7.67
CA SER A 133 0.42 -9.42 7.35
C SER A 133 -0.58 -9.93 6.29
N ARG A 134 -1.75 -9.29 6.14
CA ARG A 134 -2.77 -9.63 5.13
C ARG A 134 -2.71 -8.75 3.88
N SER A 135 -2.01 -7.62 3.94
CA SER A 135 -1.83 -6.76 2.77
C SER A 135 -0.65 -7.27 1.95
N PRO A 136 -0.83 -7.49 0.66
CA PRO A 136 0.28 -7.88 -0.22
C PRO A 136 1.24 -6.74 -0.55
N ILE A 137 0.98 -5.52 -0.05
CA ILE A 137 1.78 -4.32 -0.31
C ILE A 137 2.82 -4.17 0.79
N LEU A 138 4.07 -4.03 0.40
CA LEU A 138 5.21 -3.80 1.30
C LEU A 138 5.58 -2.32 1.30
N GLY A 139 5.99 -1.82 2.46
CA GLY A 139 6.52 -0.47 2.63
C GLY A 139 6.01 0.20 3.89
N GLY A 140 6.89 0.98 4.52
CA GLY A 140 6.64 1.76 5.73
C GLY A 140 6.64 3.27 5.49
N SER A 141 6.91 3.73 4.27
CA SER A 141 6.94 5.14 3.90
C SER A 141 5.59 5.84 4.10
N PRO A 142 5.57 7.16 4.33
CA PRO A 142 4.32 7.92 4.48
C PRO A 142 3.38 7.79 3.29
N GLN A 143 3.91 7.62 2.07
CA GLN A 143 3.15 7.45 0.84
C GLN A 143 2.40 6.11 0.85
N ILE A 144 3.09 5.02 1.16
CA ILE A 144 2.50 3.68 1.26
C ILE A 144 1.56 3.56 2.46
N GLN A 145 1.87 4.20 3.58
CA GLN A 145 0.97 4.26 4.73
C GLN A 145 -0.39 4.93 4.39
N ARG A 146 -0.38 5.99 3.56
CA ARG A 146 -1.63 6.61 3.06
C ARG A 146 -2.44 5.65 2.20
N VAL A 147 -1.77 4.87 1.34
CA VAL A 147 -2.43 3.83 0.53
C VAL A 147 -3.07 2.77 1.43
N HIS A 148 -2.35 2.27 2.45
CA HIS A 148 -2.88 1.33 3.42
C HIS A 148 -4.10 1.88 4.17
N GLU A 149 -4.04 3.15 4.59
CA GLU A 149 -5.17 3.79 5.27
C GLU A 149 -6.41 3.89 4.36
N LEU A 150 -6.22 4.27 3.09
CA LEU A 150 -7.31 4.30 2.11
C LEU A 150 -7.90 2.91 1.88
N ILE A 151 -7.07 1.88 1.71
CA ILE A 151 -7.52 0.50 1.56
C ILE A 151 -8.40 0.08 2.75
N ARG A 152 -7.95 0.33 4.00
CA ARG A 152 -8.72 0.02 5.22
C ARG A 152 -10.07 0.75 5.26
N ARG A 153 -10.11 2.02 4.82
CA ARG A 153 -11.35 2.80 4.79
C ARG A 153 -12.35 2.29 3.77
N VAL A 154 -11.86 1.79 2.62
CA VAL A 154 -12.73 1.45 1.48
C VAL A 154 -13.03 -0.05 1.36
N CYS A 155 -12.30 -0.94 2.04
CA CYS A 155 -12.42 -2.39 1.87
C CYS A 155 -13.86 -2.91 2.07
N ASN A 156 -14.64 -2.33 2.99
CA ASN A 156 -16.02 -2.72 3.29
C ASN A 156 -17.08 -1.84 2.59
N ILE A 157 -16.67 -0.87 1.76
CA ILE A 157 -17.61 0.01 1.05
C ILE A 157 -17.93 -0.62 -0.30
N ASN A 158 -19.21 -0.85 -0.59
CA ASN A 158 -19.64 -1.40 -1.89
C ASN A 158 -19.75 -0.27 -2.96
N ALA A 159 -18.65 0.44 -3.19
CA ALA A 159 -18.52 1.45 -4.23
C ALA A 159 -17.40 1.09 -5.20
N SER A 160 -17.47 1.64 -6.41
CA SER A 160 -16.41 1.53 -7.41
C SER A 160 -15.16 2.25 -6.91
N VAL A 161 -13.99 1.64 -7.13
CA VAL A 161 -12.67 2.21 -6.82
C VAL A 161 -11.89 2.32 -8.12
N LEU A 162 -11.29 3.48 -8.35
CA LEU A 162 -10.36 3.73 -9.46
C LEU A 162 -8.95 3.86 -8.90
N ILE A 163 -8.05 2.98 -9.30
CA ILE A 163 -6.65 2.99 -8.94
C ILE A 163 -5.86 3.59 -10.09
N THR A 164 -5.15 4.69 -9.85
CA THR A 164 -4.32 5.35 -10.86
C THR A 164 -2.86 5.29 -10.46
N GLY A 165 -1.96 5.26 -11.43
CA GLY A 165 -0.52 5.24 -11.20
C GLY A 165 0.24 4.63 -12.37
N GLU A 166 1.52 4.88 -12.44
CA GLU A 166 2.41 4.39 -13.50
C GLU A 166 2.38 2.86 -13.64
N SER A 167 2.86 2.36 -14.79
CA SER A 167 3.02 0.91 -14.97
C SER A 167 4.00 0.36 -13.93
N GLY A 168 3.68 -0.82 -13.37
CA GLY A 168 4.56 -1.48 -12.41
C GLY A 168 4.52 -0.98 -10.97
N THR A 169 3.63 -0.04 -10.61
CA THR A 169 3.48 0.48 -9.23
C THR A 169 2.72 -0.44 -8.27
N GLY A 170 2.25 -1.60 -8.72
CA GLY A 170 1.52 -2.56 -7.87
C GLY A 170 0.02 -2.29 -7.75
N LYS A 171 -0.63 -1.69 -8.74
CA LYS A 171 -2.09 -1.44 -8.76
C LYS A 171 -2.93 -2.68 -8.47
N GLU A 172 -2.52 -3.84 -8.99
CA GLU A 172 -3.17 -5.12 -8.72
C GLU A 172 -3.05 -5.54 -7.24
N LEU A 173 -1.88 -5.27 -6.60
CA LEU A 173 -1.69 -5.53 -5.17
C LEU A 173 -2.60 -4.65 -4.31
N ILE A 174 -2.84 -3.39 -4.72
CA ILE A 174 -3.81 -2.49 -4.07
C ILE A 174 -5.22 -3.07 -4.19
N ALA A 175 -5.63 -3.51 -5.37
CA ALA A 175 -6.94 -4.12 -5.61
C ALA A 175 -7.12 -5.41 -4.80
N SER A 176 -6.11 -6.28 -4.79
CA SER A 176 -6.07 -7.50 -3.97
C SER A 176 -6.14 -7.18 -2.47
N GLY A 177 -5.41 -6.13 -2.01
CA GLY A 177 -5.48 -5.65 -0.63
C GLY A 177 -6.88 -5.19 -0.22
N ILE A 178 -7.58 -4.45 -1.10
CA ILE A 178 -8.97 -4.03 -0.87
C ILE A 178 -9.91 -5.25 -0.73
N HIS A 179 -9.70 -6.27 -1.55
CA HIS A 179 -10.50 -7.50 -1.51
C HIS A 179 -10.21 -8.30 -0.24
N ASN A 180 -8.94 -8.60 0.04
CA ASN A 180 -8.51 -9.47 1.13
C ASN A 180 -8.81 -8.91 2.53
N LEU A 181 -8.85 -7.58 2.67
CA LEU A 181 -9.20 -6.91 3.93
C LEU A 181 -10.70 -6.61 4.05
N GLY A 182 -11.47 -6.85 2.99
CA GLY A 182 -12.90 -6.58 2.95
C GLY A 182 -13.75 -7.77 3.36
N SER A 183 -15.07 -7.52 3.47
CA SER A 183 -16.08 -8.54 3.77
C SER A 183 -16.24 -9.60 2.68
N ARG A 184 -15.60 -9.44 1.53
CA ARG A 184 -15.65 -10.36 0.39
C ARG A 184 -14.38 -11.21 0.24
N ALA A 185 -13.49 -11.23 1.24
CA ALA A 185 -12.21 -11.93 1.20
C ALA A 185 -12.31 -13.42 0.89
N ASP A 186 -13.41 -14.05 1.30
CA ASP A 186 -13.70 -15.48 1.04
C ASP A 186 -14.38 -15.73 -0.32
N GLN A 187 -14.66 -14.67 -1.08
CA GLN A 187 -15.30 -14.73 -2.40
C GLN A 187 -14.25 -14.66 -3.52
N PRO A 188 -14.59 -14.97 -4.78
CA PRO A 188 -13.64 -14.90 -5.88
C PRO A 188 -13.08 -13.49 -6.11
N PHE A 189 -11.76 -13.40 -6.35
CA PHE A 189 -11.09 -12.23 -6.90
C PHE A 189 -10.68 -12.53 -8.33
N ILE A 190 -11.33 -11.88 -9.30
CA ILE A 190 -11.05 -12.04 -10.72
C ILE A 190 -10.31 -10.80 -11.22
N ALA A 191 -9.08 -10.98 -11.70
CA ALA A 191 -8.28 -9.93 -12.30
C ALA A 191 -8.25 -10.09 -13.82
N VAL A 192 -8.55 -9.02 -14.54
CA VAL A 192 -8.59 -8.98 -16.00
C VAL A 192 -7.83 -7.76 -16.48
N SER A 193 -6.81 -7.96 -17.32
CA SER A 193 -6.14 -6.88 -18.04
C SER A 193 -6.82 -6.64 -19.36
N CYS A 194 -7.48 -5.47 -19.50
CA CYS A 194 -8.17 -5.10 -20.73
C CYS A 194 -7.23 -4.95 -21.93
N GLY A 195 -5.98 -4.53 -21.70
CA GLY A 195 -4.97 -4.39 -22.75
C GLY A 195 -4.39 -5.73 -23.23
N ALA A 196 -4.52 -6.80 -22.45
CA ALA A 196 -4.03 -8.13 -22.83
C ALA A 196 -5.03 -8.91 -23.71
N ILE A 197 -6.30 -8.51 -23.76
CA ILE A 197 -7.35 -9.17 -24.52
C ILE A 197 -7.53 -8.43 -25.85
N PRO A 198 -7.54 -9.13 -27.01
CA PRO A 198 -7.86 -8.52 -28.29
C PRO A 198 -9.20 -7.75 -28.25
N GLU A 199 -9.26 -6.57 -28.86
CA GLU A 199 -10.43 -5.68 -28.81
C GLU A 199 -11.73 -6.36 -29.26
N ASN A 200 -11.66 -7.23 -30.27
CA ASN A 200 -12.81 -8.00 -30.77
C ASN A 200 -13.32 -9.10 -29.82
N LEU A 201 -12.52 -9.50 -28.82
CA LEU A 201 -12.87 -10.55 -27.87
C LEU A 201 -13.24 -10.00 -26.47
N ILE A 202 -12.86 -8.75 -26.17
CA ILE A 202 -13.04 -8.19 -24.83
C ILE A 202 -14.50 -8.19 -24.37
N ASP A 203 -15.43 -7.90 -25.28
CA ASP A 203 -16.86 -7.93 -24.98
C ASP A 203 -17.33 -9.36 -24.67
N THR A 204 -16.87 -10.35 -25.41
CA THR A 204 -17.19 -11.76 -25.21
C THR A 204 -16.65 -12.27 -23.88
N GLU A 205 -15.43 -11.90 -23.55
CA GLU A 205 -14.77 -12.29 -22.29
C GLU A 205 -15.43 -11.62 -21.07
N LEU A 206 -15.75 -10.33 -21.17
CA LEU A 206 -16.33 -9.60 -20.05
C LEU A 206 -17.80 -10.00 -19.78
N PHE A 207 -18.62 -10.03 -20.83
CA PHE A 207 -20.08 -10.21 -20.71
C PHE A 207 -20.53 -11.65 -20.94
N GLY A 208 -19.70 -12.49 -21.59
CA GLY A 208 -20.09 -13.81 -22.04
C GLY A 208 -20.87 -13.78 -23.35
N TYR A 209 -21.14 -14.93 -23.93
CA TYR A 209 -22.01 -15.05 -25.09
C TYR A 209 -22.97 -16.23 -24.97
N GLU A 210 -24.13 -16.09 -25.58
CA GLU A 210 -25.14 -17.12 -25.69
C GLU A 210 -25.23 -17.54 -27.15
N ASN A 211 -25.49 -18.83 -27.38
CA ASN A 211 -25.47 -19.43 -28.68
C ASN A 211 -26.51 -18.79 -29.60
N ASP A 212 -26.08 -18.15 -30.66
CA ASP A 212 -26.96 -17.84 -31.77
C ASP A 212 -27.09 -19.08 -32.65
N SER A 213 -28.34 -19.54 -32.81
CA SER A 213 -28.72 -20.69 -33.64
C SER A 213 -28.29 -20.56 -35.12
N PHE A 214 -27.63 -19.45 -35.48
CA PHE A 214 -27.27 -19.07 -36.84
C PHE A 214 -25.82 -19.42 -37.25
N THR A 215 -24.90 -19.63 -36.30
CA THR A 215 -23.45 -19.88 -36.65
C THR A 215 -22.97 -21.30 -36.38
N GLY A 216 -23.84 -22.23 -35.88
CA GLY A 216 -23.52 -23.64 -35.74
C GLY A 216 -22.53 -24.04 -34.63
N THR A 217 -22.07 -23.10 -33.81
CA THR A 217 -21.27 -23.40 -32.62
C THR A 217 -22.17 -23.62 -31.40
N THR A 218 -21.97 -24.74 -30.70
CA THR A 218 -22.91 -25.28 -29.67
C THR A 218 -22.54 -24.89 -28.24
N GLU A 219 -21.64 -23.92 -28.02
CA GLU A 219 -21.15 -23.61 -26.67
C GLU A 219 -21.45 -22.15 -26.27
N SER A 220 -22.19 -21.98 -25.17
CA SER A 220 -22.31 -20.70 -24.48
C SER A 220 -21.12 -20.51 -23.56
N SER A 221 -20.62 -19.28 -23.41
CA SER A 221 -19.52 -18.97 -22.50
C SER A 221 -19.95 -17.96 -21.45
N VAL A 222 -19.55 -18.24 -20.20
CA VAL A 222 -19.77 -17.37 -19.06
C VAL A 222 -18.70 -16.28 -19.03
N GLY A 223 -19.11 -15.01 -18.93
CA GLY A 223 -18.19 -13.88 -18.88
C GLY A 223 -17.61 -13.61 -17.49
N TYR A 224 -16.53 -12.81 -17.43
CA TYR A 224 -15.87 -12.44 -16.16
C TYR A 224 -16.80 -11.72 -15.17
N LEU A 225 -17.75 -10.91 -15.62
CA LEU A 225 -18.75 -10.25 -14.77
C LEU A 225 -19.62 -11.26 -14.02
N GLU A 226 -19.94 -12.38 -14.65
CA GLU A 226 -20.72 -13.47 -14.05
C GLU A 226 -19.85 -14.37 -13.18
N LEU A 227 -18.62 -14.71 -13.64
CA LEU A 227 -17.64 -15.52 -12.89
C LEU A 227 -17.25 -14.89 -11.56
N ALA A 228 -17.19 -13.55 -11.49
CA ALA A 228 -16.89 -12.86 -10.25
C ALA A 228 -17.96 -13.03 -9.16
N GLY A 229 -19.18 -13.42 -9.51
CA GLY A 229 -20.26 -13.73 -8.56
C GLY A 229 -20.49 -12.62 -7.55
N GLU A 230 -20.42 -12.94 -6.26
CA GLU A 230 -20.51 -11.97 -5.15
C GLU A 230 -19.12 -11.41 -4.73
N GLY A 231 -18.08 -11.81 -5.43
CA GLY A 231 -16.70 -11.43 -5.19
C GLY A 231 -16.31 -10.04 -5.69
N THR A 232 -15.10 -9.93 -6.24
CA THR A 232 -14.54 -8.69 -6.76
C THR A 232 -14.01 -8.93 -8.17
N LEU A 233 -14.40 -8.09 -9.12
CA LEU A 233 -13.81 -8.02 -10.45
C LEU A 233 -12.88 -6.81 -10.52
N PHE A 234 -11.62 -7.05 -10.79
CA PHE A 234 -10.60 -6.05 -11.03
C PHE A 234 -10.32 -5.94 -12.52
N LEU A 235 -10.54 -4.75 -13.09
CA LEU A 235 -10.31 -4.43 -14.48
C LEU A 235 -9.09 -3.50 -14.58
N ASP A 236 -7.96 -4.04 -15.00
CA ASP A 236 -6.74 -3.27 -15.25
C ASP A 236 -6.72 -2.72 -16.68
N GLU A 237 -5.99 -1.63 -16.86
CA GLU A 237 -5.82 -0.93 -18.14
C GLU A 237 -7.17 -0.51 -18.77
N ILE A 238 -8.08 0.04 -17.92
CA ILE A 238 -9.43 0.42 -18.35
C ILE A 238 -9.45 1.46 -19.48
N GLY A 239 -8.37 2.22 -19.65
CA GLY A 239 -8.20 3.18 -20.74
C GLY A 239 -8.10 2.55 -22.13
N GLU A 240 -7.80 1.25 -22.22
CA GLU A 240 -7.67 0.51 -23.48
C GLU A 240 -9.03 0.05 -24.05
N LEU A 241 -10.13 0.25 -23.30
CA LEU A 241 -11.45 -0.15 -23.76
C LEU A 241 -11.93 0.64 -24.97
N SER A 242 -12.48 -0.05 -25.95
CA SER A 242 -13.12 0.56 -27.11
C SER A 242 -14.34 1.42 -26.71
N PRO A 243 -14.71 2.43 -27.48
CA PRO A 243 -15.90 3.24 -27.19
C PRO A 243 -17.20 2.43 -27.07
N ALA A 244 -17.31 1.32 -27.81
CA ALA A 244 -18.45 0.40 -27.75
C ALA A 244 -18.52 -0.32 -26.41
N THR A 245 -17.40 -0.87 -25.93
CA THR A 245 -17.29 -1.55 -24.64
C THR A 245 -17.50 -0.56 -23.48
N GLN A 246 -17.01 0.68 -23.61
CA GLN A 246 -17.26 1.73 -22.61
C GLN A 246 -18.76 2.00 -22.41
N VAL A 247 -19.56 2.01 -23.50
CA VAL A 247 -21.03 2.19 -23.41
C VAL A 247 -21.69 1.01 -22.67
N LYS A 248 -21.28 -0.23 -22.96
CA LYS A 248 -21.80 -1.41 -22.28
C LYS A 248 -21.46 -1.38 -20.79
N LEU A 249 -20.19 -1.10 -20.45
CA LEU A 249 -19.76 -1.01 -19.06
C LEU A 249 -20.47 0.09 -18.29
N LEU A 250 -20.75 1.23 -18.91
CA LEU A 250 -21.55 2.31 -18.31
C LEU A 250 -22.95 1.81 -17.92
N ARG A 251 -23.61 1.07 -18.80
CA ARG A 251 -24.95 0.49 -18.51
C ARG A 251 -24.87 -0.45 -17.30
N VAL A 252 -23.84 -1.33 -17.25
CA VAL A 252 -23.62 -2.23 -16.12
C VAL A 252 -23.45 -1.48 -14.80
N LEU A 253 -22.69 -0.39 -14.80
CA LEU A 253 -22.48 0.45 -13.61
C LEU A 253 -23.74 1.21 -13.17
N GLN A 254 -24.61 1.57 -14.13
CA GLN A 254 -25.84 2.33 -13.86
C GLN A 254 -26.97 1.42 -13.39
N GLN A 255 -27.21 0.31 -14.11
CA GLN A 255 -28.34 -0.58 -13.91
C GLN A 255 -28.04 -1.69 -12.90
N ARG A 256 -26.75 -1.99 -12.64
CA ARG A 256 -26.29 -3.11 -11.83
C ARG A 256 -26.74 -4.45 -12.39
N GLU A 257 -26.90 -4.51 -13.72
CA GLU A 257 -27.22 -5.71 -14.49
C GLU A 257 -26.55 -5.65 -15.86
N PHE A 258 -26.39 -6.80 -16.47
CA PHE A 258 -25.85 -6.99 -17.81
C PHE A 258 -26.55 -8.16 -18.50
N SER A 259 -26.32 -8.34 -19.80
CA SER A 259 -26.76 -9.52 -20.56
C SER A 259 -25.57 -10.07 -21.34
N ARG A 260 -25.60 -11.39 -21.61
CA ARG A 260 -24.63 -12.04 -22.49
C ARG A 260 -24.84 -11.54 -23.92
N GLN A 261 -23.79 -11.59 -24.72
CA GLN A 261 -23.92 -11.28 -26.16
C GLN A 261 -24.86 -12.30 -26.81
N GLY A 262 -25.81 -11.80 -27.62
CA GLY A 262 -26.84 -12.64 -28.23
C GLY A 262 -28.07 -12.89 -27.34
N SER A 263 -28.01 -12.55 -26.04
CA SER A 263 -29.13 -12.69 -25.11
C SER A 263 -29.71 -11.35 -24.67
N THR A 264 -31.01 -11.32 -24.38
CA THR A 264 -31.70 -10.19 -23.77
C THR A 264 -32.01 -10.39 -22.30
N GLU A 265 -31.68 -11.57 -21.74
CA GLU A 265 -31.94 -11.86 -20.34
C GLU A 265 -31.01 -11.05 -19.43
N PRO A 266 -31.55 -10.25 -18.47
CA PRO A 266 -30.75 -9.48 -17.57
C PRO A 266 -30.16 -10.37 -16.47
N ILE A 267 -28.85 -10.24 -16.26
CA ILE A 267 -28.10 -10.91 -15.20
C ILE A 267 -27.68 -9.84 -14.17
N PRO A 268 -28.06 -9.98 -12.88
CA PRO A 268 -27.70 -8.97 -11.88
C PRO A 268 -26.21 -8.99 -11.58
N LEU A 269 -25.57 -7.81 -11.58
CA LEU A 269 -24.19 -7.63 -11.17
C LEU A 269 -24.08 -7.61 -9.65
N LYS A 270 -23.61 -8.69 -9.06
CA LYS A 270 -23.36 -8.81 -7.62
C LYS A 270 -21.93 -8.44 -7.23
N ALA A 271 -21.00 -8.57 -8.16
CA ALA A 271 -19.59 -8.29 -7.93
C ALA A 271 -19.32 -6.81 -7.59
N ARG A 272 -18.30 -6.60 -6.76
CA ARG A 272 -17.66 -5.31 -6.58
C ARG A 272 -16.70 -5.05 -7.73
N LEU A 273 -16.73 -3.84 -8.30
CA LEU A 273 -15.85 -3.47 -9.40
C LEU A 273 -14.72 -2.57 -8.88
N ILE A 274 -13.48 -2.92 -9.24
CA ILE A 274 -12.26 -2.13 -9.03
C ILE A 274 -11.63 -1.93 -10.39
N PHE A 275 -11.25 -0.70 -10.71
CA PHE A 275 -10.65 -0.30 -11.99
C PHE A 275 -9.24 0.19 -11.77
N ALA A 276 -8.36 -0.06 -12.75
CA ALA A 276 -7.02 0.51 -12.73
C ALA A 276 -6.61 1.04 -14.10
N THR A 277 -5.72 2.02 -14.10
CA THR A 277 -5.11 2.57 -15.32
C THR A 277 -3.79 3.27 -15.02
N HIS A 278 -2.89 3.25 -15.98
CA HIS A 278 -1.70 4.09 -15.98
C HIS A 278 -1.92 5.38 -16.81
N GLN A 279 -3.02 5.47 -17.57
CA GLN A 279 -3.32 6.59 -18.43
C GLN A 279 -4.07 7.70 -17.68
N ASN A 280 -3.89 8.95 -18.11
CA ASN A 280 -4.68 10.06 -17.60
C ASN A 280 -6.07 10.07 -18.26
N LEU A 281 -7.05 9.46 -17.57
CA LEU A 281 -8.42 9.40 -18.08
C LEU A 281 -9.05 10.80 -18.27
N SER A 282 -8.66 11.81 -17.49
CA SER A 282 -9.17 13.18 -17.66
C SER A 282 -8.74 13.77 -19.00
N ASP A 283 -7.49 13.54 -19.40
CA ASP A 283 -6.99 13.98 -20.72
C ASP A 283 -7.63 13.19 -21.85
N MET A 284 -7.90 11.89 -21.61
CA MET A 284 -8.61 11.05 -22.60
C MET A 284 -10.05 11.52 -22.80
N VAL A 285 -10.74 11.94 -21.73
CA VAL A 285 -12.08 12.53 -21.79
C VAL A 285 -12.03 13.84 -22.60
N ALA A 286 -11.05 14.71 -22.33
CA ALA A 286 -10.90 15.98 -23.04
C ALA A 286 -10.67 15.78 -24.56
N ARG A 287 -10.00 14.68 -24.95
CA ARG A 287 -9.74 14.31 -26.35
C ARG A 287 -10.83 13.45 -26.98
N GLY A 288 -11.89 13.11 -26.23
CA GLY A 288 -12.99 12.26 -26.71
C GLY A 288 -12.64 10.76 -26.84
N ALA A 289 -11.47 10.33 -26.36
CA ALA A 289 -11.04 8.94 -26.37
C ALA A 289 -11.67 8.10 -25.23
N PHE A 290 -12.14 8.76 -24.18
CA PHE A 290 -12.86 8.14 -23.08
C PHE A 290 -14.13 8.90 -22.75
N ARG A 291 -15.20 8.17 -22.43
CA ARG A 291 -16.51 8.80 -22.14
C ARG A 291 -16.51 9.46 -20.76
N GLN A 292 -16.97 10.69 -20.69
CA GLN A 292 -17.07 11.46 -19.47
C GLN A 292 -18.03 10.85 -18.44
N ASP A 293 -19.17 10.33 -18.90
CA ASP A 293 -20.19 9.70 -18.05
C ASP A 293 -19.65 8.43 -17.37
N LEU A 294 -18.91 7.61 -18.10
CA LEU A 294 -18.25 6.42 -17.55
C LEU A 294 -17.17 6.81 -16.53
N TYR A 295 -16.34 7.79 -16.85
CA TYR A 295 -15.29 8.27 -15.94
C TYR A 295 -15.85 8.67 -14.58
N TYR A 296 -16.90 9.52 -14.53
CA TYR A 296 -17.49 9.92 -13.26
C TYR A 296 -18.18 8.77 -12.52
N ARG A 297 -18.69 7.78 -13.22
CA ARG A 297 -19.34 6.62 -12.60
C ARG A 297 -18.35 5.63 -12.00
N MET A 298 -17.15 5.51 -12.55
CA MET A 298 -16.05 4.68 -12.02
C MET A 298 -15.29 5.40 -10.91
N ASN A 299 -15.07 6.70 -11.05
CA ASN A 299 -14.24 7.50 -10.16
C ASN A 299 -15.02 8.00 -8.91
N VAL A 300 -15.63 7.04 -8.18
CA VAL A 300 -16.30 7.33 -6.90
C VAL A 300 -15.28 7.46 -5.78
N ILE A 301 -14.33 6.53 -5.74
CA ILE A 301 -13.21 6.54 -4.81
C ILE A 301 -11.94 6.39 -5.64
N ARG A 302 -11.00 7.32 -5.46
CA ARG A 302 -9.72 7.29 -6.16
C ARG A 302 -8.60 6.92 -5.20
N ILE A 303 -7.71 6.02 -5.64
CA ILE A 303 -6.47 5.66 -4.96
C ILE A 303 -5.33 5.87 -5.96
N ASP A 304 -4.40 6.74 -5.61
CA ASP A 304 -3.20 6.97 -6.42
C ASP A 304 -2.09 6.06 -5.90
N ALA A 305 -1.58 5.17 -6.76
CA ALA A 305 -0.44 4.33 -6.48
C ALA A 305 0.84 5.14 -6.72
N PRO A 306 1.64 5.43 -5.69
CA PRO A 306 2.83 6.26 -5.84
C PRO A 306 3.88 5.53 -6.67
N PRO A 307 4.65 6.25 -7.51
CA PRO A 307 5.80 5.67 -8.20
C PRO A 307 6.93 5.37 -7.20
N LEU A 308 7.75 4.35 -7.50
CA LEU A 308 8.78 3.84 -6.57
C LEU A 308 9.80 4.91 -6.15
N ARG A 309 10.12 5.86 -7.03
CA ARG A 309 11.00 7.00 -6.73
C ARG A 309 10.49 7.94 -5.63
N GLU A 310 9.17 7.97 -5.36
CA GLU A 310 8.59 8.77 -4.28
C GLU A 310 8.65 8.08 -2.92
N HIS A 311 8.97 6.79 -2.89
CA HIS A 311 9.13 6.01 -1.65
C HIS A 311 10.36 5.09 -1.71
N SER A 312 11.49 5.64 -2.12
CA SER A 312 12.77 4.93 -2.23
C SER A 312 13.26 4.31 -0.92
N ASP A 313 12.81 4.82 0.22
CA ASP A 313 13.08 4.25 1.55
C ASP A 313 12.51 2.83 1.72
N ASP A 314 11.49 2.46 0.93
CA ASP A 314 10.90 1.13 0.95
C ASP A 314 11.66 0.11 0.06
N ILE A 315 12.56 0.59 -0.82
CA ILE A 315 13.29 -0.27 -1.77
C ILE A 315 14.04 -1.40 -1.07
N PRO A 316 14.77 -1.19 0.04
CA PRO A 316 15.45 -2.28 0.73
C PRO A 316 14.51 -3.40 1.15
N GLN A 317 13.36 -3.07 1.73
CA GLN A 317 12.36 -4.05 2.16
C GLN A 317 11.77 -4.81 0.96
N ILE A 318 11.46 -4.11 -0.11
CA ILE A 318 10.91 -4.69 -1.35
C ILE A 318 11.95 -5.60 -2.01
N ALA A 319 13.19 -5.12 -2.18
CA ALA A 319 14.28 -5.88 -2.80
C ALA A 319 14.63 -7.16 -2.03
N GLU A 320 14.69 -7.09 -0.70
CA GLU A 320 14.90 -8.28 0.14
C GLU A 320 13.75 -9.29 0.05
N HIS A 321 12.50 -8.80 -0.05
CA HIS A 321 11.36 -9.67 -0.24
C HIS A 321 11.44 -10.40 -1.59
N LEU A 322 11.74 -9.67 -2.66
CA LEU A 322 11.93 -10.22 -4.01
C LEU A 322 13.10 -11.20 -4.05
N LEU A 323 14.22 -10.85 -3.42
CA LEU A 323 15.37 -11.73 -3.27
C LEU A 323 14.97 -13.06 -2.64
N ARG A 324 14.30 -13.02 -1.49
CA ARG A 324 13.83 -14.24 -0.78
C ARG A 324 12.85 -15.08 -1.60
N LYS A 325 11.96 -14.42 -2.33
CA LYS A 325 10.98 -15.07 -3.22
C LYS A 325 11.68 -15.83 -4.35
N TYR A 326 12.61 -15.16 -5.05
CA TYR A 326 13.25 -15.72 -6.25
C TYR A 326 14.46 -16.60 -5.96
N SER A 327 15.23 -16.39 -4.88
CA SER A 327 16.29 -17.30 -4.46
C SER A 327 15.75 -18.71 -4.26
N LYS A 328 14.58 -18.84 -3.61
CA LYS A 328 13.92 -20.14 -3.44
C LYS A 328 13.50 -20.76 -4.78
N SER A 329 12.92 -19.95 -5.68
CA SER A 329 12.43 -20.41 -6.98
C SER A 329 13.57 -20.87 -7.89
N PHE A 330 14.67 -20.11 -7.93
CA PHE A 330 15.84 -20.39 -8.80
C PHE A 330 16.84 -21.34 -8.12
N ARG A 331 16.61 -21.72 -6.85
CA ARG A 331 17.57 -22.49 -6.03
C ARG A 331 18.96 -21.82 -5.98
N SER A 332 18.96 -20.49 -5.96
CA SER A 332 20.18 -19.70 -5.89
C SER A 332 20.72 -19.70 -4.46
N PRO A 333 22.05 -19.75 -4.28
CA PRO A 333 22.68 -19.63 -2.95
C PRO A 333 22.65 -18.21 -2.40
N VAL A 334 22.24 -17.22 -3.20
CA VAL A 334 22.23 -15.80 -2.83
C VAL A 334 21.20 -15.52 -1.73
N ILE A 335 21.66 -14.93 -0.64
CA ILE A 335 20.84 -14.64 0.55
C ILE A 335 20.77 -13.16 0.91
N ARG A 336 21.63 -12.29 0.34
CA ARG A 336 21.69 -10.87 0.65
C ARG A 336 22.10 -10.02 -0.56
N ILE A 337 21.85 -8.73 -0.43
CA ILE A 337 22.32 -7.68 -1.35
C ILE A 337 23.33 -6.85 -0.57
N GLU A 338 24.50 -6.61 -1.13
CA GLU A 338 25.53 -5.79 -0.49
C GLU A 338 25.14 -4.30 -0.44
N ASP A 339 25.68 -3.56 0.52
CA ASP A 339 25.27 -2.20 0.83
C ASP A 339 25.50 -1.23 -0.34
N ASP A 340 26.55 -1.42 -1.13
CA ASP A 340 26.85 -0.62 -2.33
C ASP A 340 25.83 -0.88 -3.44
N ALA A 341 25.46 -2.14 -3.66
CA ALA A 341 24.39 -2.52 -4.59
C ALA A 341 23.04 -1.98 -4.15
N MET A 342 22.72 -2.07 -2.84
CA MET A 342 21.47 -1.55 -2.28
C MET A 342 21.39 -0.02 -2.42
N SER A 343 22.47 0.69 -2.15
CA SER A 343 22.54 2.14 -2.31
C SER A 343 22.28 2.58 -3.75
N MET A 344 22.78 1.80 -4.71
CA MET A 344 22.53 2.05 -6.13
C MET A 344 21.08 1.80 -6.51
N LEU A 345 20.46 0.73 -5.98
CA LEU A 345 19.04 0.46 -6.17
C LEU A 345 18.15 1.58 -5.60
N GLN A 346 18.52 2.17 -4.46
CA GLN A 346 17.78 3.29 -3.87
C GLN A 346 17.90 4.59 -4.66
N ALA A 347 19.02 4.80 -5.34
CA ALA A 347 19.30 6.03 -6.07
C ALA A 347 18.74 6.03 -7.51
N TYR A 348 18.37 4.88 -8.06
CA TYR A 348 17.84 4.76 -9.42
C TYR A 348 16.39 5.26 -9.51
N SER A 349 16.02 5.82 -10.67
CA SER A 349 14.72 6.49 -10.90
C SER A 349 13.52 5.55 -11.04
N TRP A 350 13.76 4.29 -11.39
CA TRP A 350 12.77 3.22 -11.57
C TRP A 350 11.61 3.58 -12.51
N PRO A 351 11.83 3.87 -13.79
CA PRO A 351 10.76 4.20 -14.73
C PRO A 351 9.73 3.05 -14.87
N GLY A 352 10.14 1.80 -14.71
CA GLY A 352 9.27 0.63 -14.66
C GLY A 352 8.82 0.23 -13.24
N ASN A 353 9.11 1.06 -12.23
CA ASN A 353 8.69 0.89 -10.85
C ASN A 353 9.06 -0.49 -10.25
N VAL A 354 8.19 -1.08 -9.45
CA VAL A 354 8.44 -2.37 -8.78
C VAL A 354 8.61 -3.52 -9.79
N ARG A 355 7.95 -3.45 -10.95
CA ARG A 355 8.11 -4.48 -12.00
C ARG A 355 9.54 -4.49 -12.57
N GLU A 356 10.13 -3.32 -12.75
CA GLU A 356 11.53 -3.21 -13.18
C GLU A 356 12.49 -3.67 -12.08
N LEU A 357 12.27 -3.26 -10.83
CA LEU A 357 13.05 -3.73 -9.69
C LEU A 357 13.00 -5.26 -9.57
N GLU A 358 11.81 -5.87 -9.75
CA GLU A 358 11.64 -7.33 -9.75
C GLU A 358 12.49 -8.00 -10.85
N ASN A 359 12.48 -7.47 -12.06
CA ASN A 359 13.28 -7.97 -13.16
C ASN A 359 14.79 -7.84 -12.88
N VAL A 360 15.22 -6.72 -12.32
CA VAL A 360 16.63 -6.47 -11.97
C VAL A 360 17.11 -7.45 -10.90
N ILE A 361 16.34 -7.68 -9.85
CA ILE A 361 16.68 -8.66 -8.81
C ILE A 361 16.75 -10.07 -9.41
N GLN A 362 15.83 -10.45 -10.30
CA GLN A 362 15.88 -11.75 -10.98
C GLN A 362 17.14 -11.90 -11.85
N GLN A 363 17.50 -10.88 -12.61
CA GLN A 363 18.71 -10.88 -13.43
C GLN A 363 19.97 -10.96 -12.57
N ALA A 364 20.05 -10.16 -11.50
CA ALA A 364 21.17 -10.20 -10.57
C ALA A 364 21.34 -11.58 -9.91
N LEU A 365 20.24 -12.24 -9.53
CA LEU A 365 20.27 -13.60 -8.99
C LEU A 365 20.81 -14.66 -9.95
N ILE A 366 20.66 -14.47 -11.27
CA ILE A 366 21.16 -15.38 -12.30
C ILE A 366 22.66 -15.17 -12.54
N VAL A 367 23.14 -13.91 -12.41
CA VAL A 367 24.52 -13.54 -12.73
C VAL A 367 25.43 -13.64 -11.51
N ALA A 368 24.89 -13.42 -10.31
CA ALA A 368 25.68 -13.41 -9.06
C ALA A 368 26.39 -14.72 -8.83
N ASN A 369 27.68 -14.62 -8.47
CA ASN A 369 28.54 -15.74 -8.10
C ASN A 369 28.77 -15.69 -6.59
N GLY A 370 28.07 -16.55 -5.83
CA GLY A 370 28.22 -16.63 -4.37
C GLY A 370 26.92 -16.41 -3.60
N GLU A 371 27.03 -15.89 -2.37
CA GLU A 371 25.90 -15.72 -1.46
C GLU A 371 25.35 -14.29 -1.42
N SER A 372 25.95 -13.37 -2.20
CA SER A 372 25.59 -11.93 -2.21
C SER A 372 25.43 -11.41 -3.63
N ILE A 373 24.52 -10.44 -3.82
CA ILE A 373 24.46 -9.59 -5.02
C ILE A 373 25.40 -8.41 -4.79
N HIS A 374 26.39 -8.27 -5.68
CA HIS A 374 27.31 -7.15 -5.71
C HIS A 374 26.90 -6.12 -6.75
N LEU A 375 27.51 -4.94 -6.69
CA LEU A 375 27.28 -3.86 -7.65
C LEU A 375 27.48 -4.28 -9.11
N GLU A 376 28.46 -5.14 -9.37
CA GLU A 376 28.78 -5.67 -10.72
C GLU A 376 27.73 -6.63 -11.27
N ASP A 377 26.88 -7.19 -10.41
CA ASP A 377 25.79 -8.10 -10.81
C ASP A 377 24.53 -7.33 -11.26
N LEU A 378 24.47 -6.01 -10.96
CA LEU A 378 23.35 -5.17 -11.39
C LEU A 378 23.47 -4.82 -12.89
N ALA A 379 22.31 -4.64 -13.52
CA ALA A 379 22.22 -4.28 -14.93
C ALA A 379 22.95 -2.95 -15.22
N SER A 380 23.68 -2.87 -16.35
CA SER A 380 24.52 -1.73 -16.70
C SER A 380 23.74 -0.41 -16.86
N ASN A 381 22.47 -0.46 -17.27
CA ASN A 381 21.61 0.72 -17.38
C ASN A 381 21.39 1.40 -16.04
N ILE A 382 21.24 0.64 -14.94
CA ILE A 382 21.08 1.19 -13.59
C ILE A 382 22.36 1.94 -13.17
N LEU A 383 23.51 1.34 -13.48
CA LEU A 383 24.80 1.95 -13.16
C LEU A 383 25.05 3.23 -13.97
N GLU A 384 24.64 3.27 -15.24
CA GLU A 384 24.84 4.40 -16.14
C GLU A 384 23.93 5.58 -15.79
N GLU A 385 22.63 5.34 -15.64
CA GLU A 385 21.63 6.39 -15.38
C GLU A 385 21.79 7.01 -13.99
N THR A 386 22.05 6.19 -12.96
CA THR A 386 22.25 6.71 -11.61
C THR A 386 23.48 7.60 -11.50
N LEU A 387 24.54 7.29 -12.27
CA LEU A 387 25.75 8.13 -12.32
C LEU A 387 25.51 9.46 -13.05
N VAL A 388 24.61 9.51 -14.03
CA VAL A 388 24.25 10.73 -14.76
C VAL A 388 23.38 11.65 -13.90
N HIS A 389 22.38 11.10 -13.17
CA HIS A 389 21.50 11.91 -12.31
C HIS A 389 22.18 12.43 -11.03
N MET A 390 23.25 11.80 -10.57
CA MET A 390 24.08 12.38 -9.49
C MET A 390 24.84 13.65 -9.92
N ASP A 391 24.89 13.97 -11.22
CA ASP A 391 25.53 15.18 -11.72
C ASP A 391 24.59 16.41 -11.80
N ASP A 392 23.25 16.23 -11.87
CA ASP A 392 22.30 17.35 -12.05
C ASP A 392 21.95 18.10 -10.73
N ASP A 393 22.14 17.49 -9.57
CA ASP A 393 21.91 18.15 -8.25
C ASP A 393 23.14 18.91 -7.69
N TYR A 394 24.14 19.18 -8.54
CA TYR A 394 25.43 19.65 -8.09
C TYR A 394 25.64 21.17 -8.19
N HIS A 395 25.80 21.84 -7.04
CA HIS A 395 26.37 23.16 -6.91
C HIS A 395 27.92 23.13 -6.98
N PRO A 396 28.58 24.08 -7.67
CA PRO A 396 30.03 24.03 -7.91
C PRO A 396 30.86 24.41 -6.67
N GLY A 397 31.24 23.39 -5.91
CA GLY A 397 32.13 23.52 -4.74
C GLY A 397 32.60 22.14 -4.28
N GLY A 398 33.57 21.57 -4.97
CA GLY A 398 34.50 20.51 -4.58
C GLY A 398 33.98 19.41 -3.62
N SER A 399 32.97 18.59 -3.97
CA SER A 399 32.55 17.47 -3.12
C SER A 399 33.59 16.34 -3.14
N PHE A 400 33.67 15.59 -2.05
CA PHE A 400 34.52 14.40 -1.89
C PHE A 400 34.32 13.40 -3.04
N GLU A 401 33.11 13.24 -3.53
CA GLU A 401 32.75 12.31 -4.61
C GLU A 401 33.33 12.69 -5.97
N ARG A 402 33.40 14.02 -6.28
CA ARG A 402 34.05 14.48 -7.50
C ARG A 402 35.57 14.23 -7.44
N GLN A 403 36.20 14.51 -6.30
CA GLN A 403 37.61 14.20 -6.11
C GLN A 403 37.90 12.71 -6.20
N LEU A 404 37.02 11.87 -5.67
CA LEU A 404 37.13 10.42 -5.75
C LEU A 404 36.94 9.93 -7.19
N ARG A 405 35.99 10.51 -7.94
CA ARG A 405 35.77 10.22 -9.38
C ARG A 405 36.99 10.60 -10.21
N ASP A 406 37.47 11.83 -10.05
CA ASP A 406 38.66 12.31 -10.75
C ASP A 406 39.86 11.45 -10.44
N TYR A 407 39.97 10.96 -9.20
CA TYR A 407 41.05 10.07 -8.80
C TYR A 407 40.91 8.69 -9.46
N LYS A 408 39.71 8.12 -9.52
CA LYS A 408 39.42 6.85 -10.23
C LYS A 408 39.73 6.95 -11.72
N VAL A 409 39.34 8.03 -12.37
CA VAL A 409 39.68 8.31 -13.78
C VAL A 409 41.17 8.41 -14.01
N LYS A 410 41.89 9.14 -13.14
CA LYS A 410 43.34 9.25 -13.20
C LYS A 410 44.04 7.89 -13.04
N LEU A 411 43.61 7.07 -12.10
CA LEU A 411 44.11 5.71 -11.90
C LEU A 411 43.86 4.83 -13.14
N ALA A 412 42.65 4.88 -13.71
CA ALA A 412 42.31 4.13 -14.92
C ALA A 412 43.17 4.55 -16.14
N THR A 413 43.40 5.84 -16.30
CA THR A 413 44.23 6.42 -17.36
C THR A 413 45.70 6.05 -17.17
N SER A 414 46.23 6.10 -15.94
CA SER A 414 47.59 5.66 -15.62
C SER A 414 47.81 4.18 -15.94
N ALA A 415 46.92 3.31 -15.45
CA ALA A 415 46.99 1.89 -15.72
C ALA A 415 46.91 1.53 -17.21
N LEU A 416 46.13 2.29 -17.98
CA LEU A 416 46.03 2.10 -19.43
C LEU A 416 47.35 2.51 -20.14
N ARG A 417 47.98 3.59 -19.72
CA ARG A 417 49.30 4.03 -20.23
C ARG A 417 50.38 3.02 -19.89
N GLU A 418 50.44 2.54 -18.64
CA GLU A 418 51.40 1.53 -18.20
C GLU A 418 51.22 0.18 -18.94
N SER A 419 49.99 -0.13 -19.35
CA SER A 419 49.66 -1.30 -20.15
C SER A 419 49.75 -1.09 -21.67
N ASN A 420 50.40 -0.01 -22.13
CA ASN A 420 50.54 0.34 -23.57
C ASN A 420 49.23 0.30 -24.34
N GLY A 421 48.12 0.81 -23.74
CA GLY A 421 46.81 0.83 -24.38
C GLY A 421 46.02 -0.48 -24.29
N ASN A 422 46.56 -1.52 -23.68
CA ASN A 422 45.86 -2.80 -23.55
C ASN A 422 44.86 -2.75 -22.39
N LYS A 423 43.57 -2.53 -22.70
CA LYS A 423 42.50 -2.40 -21.75
C LYS A 423 42.29 -3.67 -20.86
N THR A 424 42.66 -4.85 -21.35
CA THR A 424 42.53 -6.10 -20.59
C THR A 424 43.62 -6.23 -19.52
N LEU A 425 44.84 -5.84 -19.84
CA LEU A 425 45.95 -5.80 -18.88
C LEU A 425 45.76 -4.70 -17.83
N ALA A 426 45.32 -3.51 -18.25
CA ALA A 426 45.00 -2.41 -17.35
C ALA A 426 43.88 -2.74 -16.36
N ALA A 427 42.83 -3.41 -16.80
CA ALA A 427 41.75 -3.87 -15.92
C ALA A 427 42.25 -4.89 -14.88
N ARG A 428 43.11 -5.83 -15.32
CA ARG A 428 43.72 -6.81 -14.39
C ARG A 428 44.65 -6.18 -13.37
N SER A 429 45.47 -5.17 -13.77
CA SER A 429 46.38 -4.49 -12.85
C SER A 429 45.64 -3.74 -11.75
N LEU A 430 44.46 -3.23 -12.04
CA LEU A 430 43.59 -2.52 -11.07
C LEU A 430 42.61 -3.46 -10.35
N ASN A 431 42.59 -4.74 -10.68
CA ASN A 431 41.64 -5.74 -10.17
C ASN A 431 40.17 -5.35 -10.39
N ILE A 432 39.87 -4.78 -11.57
CA ILE A 432 38.54 -4.36 -11.97
C ILE A 432 38.12 -5.04 -13.29
N SER A 433 36.81 -5.05 -13.59
CA SER A 433 36.33 -5.57 -14.86
C SER A 433 36.76 -4.68 -16.04
N ARG A 434 36.96 -5.28 -17.23
CA ARG A 434 37.28 -4.55 -18.46
C ARG A 434 36.20 -3.53 -18.82
N ALA A 435 34.92 -3.86 -18.54
CA ALA A 435 33.78 -2.98 -18.77
C ALA A 435 33.84 -1.75 -17.85
N TYR A 436 34.17 -1.94 -16.58
CA TYR A 436 34.32 -0.85 -15.62
C TYR A 436 35.51 0.07 -15.97
N LEU A 437 36.64 -0.48 -16.39
CA LEU A 437 37.77 0.32 -16.88
C LEU A 437 37.38 1.16 -18.11
N HIS A 438 36.68 0.55 -19.07
CA HIS A 438 36.23 1.27 -20.27
C HIS A 438 35.32 2.44 -19.93
N ARG A 439 34.47 2.29 -18.93
CA ARG A 439 33.55 3.32 -18.43
C ARG A 439 34.32 4.48 -17.77
N LEU A 440 35.28 4.17 -16.88
CA LEU A 440 36.10 5.20 -16.25
C LEU A 440 36.87 6.05 -17.26
N LEU A 441 37.35 5.41 -18.33
CA LEU A 441 38.07 6.10 -19.39
C LEU A 441 37.15 7.01 -20.22
N ARG A 442 35.90 6.58 -20.47
CA ARG A 442 34.91 7.38 -21.22
C ARG A 442 34.45 8.63 -20.44
N ILE A 443 34.38 8.57 -19.11
CA ILE A 443 34.07 9.72 -18.24
C ILE A 443 35.19 10.74 -18.25
N GLY A 444 36.43 10.32 -18.53
CA GLY A 444 37.62 11.19 -18.55
C GLY A 444 37.93 11.82 -19.90
N GLU A 445 37.22 11.51 -20.95
CA GLU A 445 37.40 12.12 -22.27
C GLU A 445 36.51 13.37 -22.40
N PRO A 446 37.03 14.57 -22.56
CA PRO A 446 36.22 15.74 -22.83
C PRO A 446 35.55 15.62 -24.19
N ASP A 447 34.29 16.08 -24.34
CA ASP A 447 33.40 16.05 -25.52
C ASP A 447 34.00 16.57 -26.85
N GLU A 448 35.21 17.09 -26.85
CA GLU A 448 35.88 17.62 -28.04
C GLU A 448 36.40 16.53 -29.01
N LEU A 449 36.58 15.29 -28.56
CA LEU A 449 37.10 14.21 -29.42
C LEU A 449 36.02 13.46 -30.22
N ILE A 450 34.79 13.50 -29.79
CA ILE A 450 33.65 12.84 -30.50
C ILE A 450 33.31 13.60 -31.80
N ASN A 451 33.52 14.92 -31.82
CA ASN A 451 33.27 15.73 -33.01
C ASN A 451 34.38 15.63 -34.07
N SER A 452 35.59 15.19 -33.72
CA SER A 452 36.69 15.03 -34.69
C SER A 452 36.66 13.73 -35.45
N GLU A 453 36.15 12.64 -34.85
CA GLU A 453 35.98 11.37 -35.56
C GLU A 453 34.78 11.36 -36.53
N ILE A 454 33.69 12.06 -36.19
CA ILE A 454 32.53 12.22 -37.08
C ILE A 454 32.83 13.12 -38.27
N SER A 455 33.77 14.07 -38.10
CA SER A 455 34.25 14.93 -39.22
C SER A 455 35.23 14.24 -40.17
N ALA A 456 36.04 13.29 -39.68
CA ALA A 456 36.99 12.54 -40.47
C ALA A 456 36.36 11.46 -41.39
N GLU A 457 35.19 10.92 -41.03
CA GLU A 457 34.45 9.96 -41.86
C GLU A 457 33.63 10.65 -42.98
N ARG A 458 33.46 11.97 -42.96
CA ARG A 458 32.73 12.71 -44.02
C ARG A 458 33.59 13.29 -45.14
N GLU A 459 34.92 13.22 -45.03
CA GLU A 459 35.85 13.68 -46.06
C GLU A 459 36.64 12.51 -46.70
N SER A 460 35.95 11.53 -47.27
CA SER A 460 36.55 10.66 -48.25
C SER A 460 36.07 11.07 -49.66
N PRO A 461 36.93 11.62 -50.49
CA PRO A 461 36.52 12.06 -51.82
C PRO A 461 36.30 10.89 -52.74
N GLU A 462 35.14 10.90 -53.41
CA GLU A 462 34.96 10.14 -54.68
C GLU A 462 36.03 10.61 -55.64
N ALA A 463 37.01 9.80 -55.92
CA ALA A 463 37.93 9.94 -57.02
C ALA A 463 37.75 8.81 -58.03
N GLY A 464 37.09 9.12 -59.10
CA GLY A 464 37.46 8.81 -60.42
C GLY A 464 37.35 7.37 -60.90
N MET A 465 36.41 7.10 -61.80
CA MET A 465 36.85 6.45 -63.05
C MET A 465 35.98 6.89 -64.21
N ALA A 466 36.67 7.34 -65.19
CA ALA A 466 36.21 7.63 -66.56
C ALA A 466 35.56 6.43 -67.25
#